data_64d0048720f27a48fce36fdf09dfad37
#
_entry.id   64d0048720f27a48fce36fdf09dfad37
#
_cell.length_a   1.000
_cell.length_b   1.000
_cell.length_c   1.000
_cell.angle_alpha   90.00
_cell.angle_beta   90.00
_cell.angle_gamma   90.00
#
_symmetry.space_group_name_H-M   'P 1'
#
loop_
_entity.id
_entity.type
_entity.pdbx_description
1 polymer ?
#
loop_
_entity_poly.entity_id
_entity_poly.type
_entity_poly.pdbx_seq_one_letter_code
_entity_poly.pdbx_strand_id
1 'polypeptide(L)'
;CGKTETAKQQAQSAVYLQDPDEGPSLVALAEVRPSVLLEGAEPHLIDEWQMAPQLWDAVRFAVDQGKGKGRFLLTGSATPKKRPKHSGVGRISRMHMRPMSLFESRESTGAVSLAGLFDGAAEVGAISDRSIEDIAFALCRGGWPEAVLESDPEIALDQAKDYVAELLDSDIDEMDDKKRNSTWLRAILRS
;
A
#
# COMPACT_ATOMS: atom_id res chain seq x y z
N CYS A 1 -3.91 -3.79 -0.12
CA CYS A 1 -3.46 -3.55 1.27
C CYS A 1 -3.97 -2.21 1.85
N GLY A 2 -4.95 -1.56 1.22
CA GLY A 2 -5.61 -0.36 1.77
C GLY A 2 -4.78 0.94 1.70
N LYS A 3 -3.79 1.06 0.83
CA LYS A 3 -2.95 2.26 0.70
C LYS A 3 -3.78 3.53 0.49
N THR A 4 -4.65 3.53 -0.51
CA THR A 4 -5.50 4.66 -0.85
C THR A 4 -6.43 5.03 0.30
N GLU A 5 -7.10 4.05 0.92
CA GLU A 5 -8.01 4.31 2.04
C GLU A 5 -7.28 4.86 3.27
N THR A 6 -6.10 4.33 3.58
CA THR A 6 -5.28 4.89 4.68
C THR A 6 -4.83 6.31 4.39
N ALA A 7 -4.40 6.59 3.15
CA ALA A 7 -3.97 7.93 2.76
C ALA A 7 -5.13 8.94 2.79
N LYS A 8 -6.33 8.54 2.35
CA LYS A 8 -7.56 9.38 2.44
C LYS A 8 -7.86 9.83 3.88
N GLN A 9 -7.62 8.98 4.88
CA GLN A 9 -7.84 9.35 6.28
C GLN A 9 -6.94 10.49 6.77
N GLN A 10 -5.82 10.73 6.11
CA GLN A 10 -4.85 11.76 6.46
C GLN A 10 -4.90 12.97 5.53
N ALA A 11 -5.46 12.80 4.33
CA ALA A 11 -5.48 13.82 3.30
C ALA A 11 -6.59 14.85 3.53
N GLN A 12 -6.33 16.11 3.17
CA GLN A 12 -7.32 17.19 3.17
C GLN A 12 -7.82 17.51 1.76
N SER A 13 -7.09 17.08 0.74
CA SER A 13 -7.49 17.12 -0.66
C SER A 13 -6.81 15.98 -1.42
N ALA A 14 -7.36 15.61 -2.57
CA ALA A 14 -6.87 14.47 -3.33
C ALA A 14 -7.02 14.64 -4.84
N VAL A 15 -6.10 13.99 -5.57
CA VAL A 15 -6.16 13.76 -7.02
C VAL A 15 -6.03 12.25 -7.26
N TYR A 16 -6.95 11.69 -8.04
CA TYR A 16 -7.01 10.27 -8.37
C TYR A 16 -6.66 10.06 -9.84
N LEU A 17 -5.45 9.60 -10.13
CA LEU A 17 -4.99 9.43 -11.51
C LEU A 17 -5.60 8.21 -12.22
N GLN A 18 -6.16 7.27 -11.45
CA GLN A 18 -6.88 6.10 -11.97
C GLN A 18 -8.38 6.31 -12.18
N ASP A 19 -8.90 7.51 -11.90
CA ASP A 19 -10.29 7.83 -12.15
C ASP A 19 -10.62 7.63 -13.64
N PRO A 20 -11.66 6.86 -14.01
CA PRO A 20 -11.93 6.53 -15.40
C PRO A 20 -12.36 7.76 -16.23
N ASP A 21 -12.98 8.75 -15.59
CA ASP A 21 -13.49 9.94 -16.28
C ASP A 21 -12.45 11.07 -16.32
N GLU A 22 -11.83 11.38 -15.18
CA GLU A 22 -10.91 12.50 -15.05
C GLU A 22 -9.44 12.09 -15.23
N GLY A 23 -9.08 10.85 -14.88
CA GLY A 23 -7.70 10.37 -14.85
C GLY A 23 -6.90 10.60 -16.14
N PRO A 24 -7.43 10.27 -17.33
CA PRO A 24 -6.71 10.51 -18.58
C PRO A 24 -6.37 11.99 -18.81
N SER A 25 -7.29 12.91 -18.44
CA SER A 25 -7.06 14.35 -18.54
C SER A 25 -6.03 14.84 -17.52
N LEU A 26 -6.07 14.30 -16.29
CA LEU A 26 -5.11 14.62 -15.24
C LEU A 26 -3.70 14.12 -15.58
N VAL A 27 -3.56 12.92 -16.14
CA VAL A 27 -2.28 12.39 -16.62
C VAL A 27 -1.71 13.26 -17.73
N ALA A 28 -2.52 13.67 -18.71
CA ALA A 28 -2.11 14.57 -19.78
C ALA A 28 -1.71 15.96 -19.23
N LEU A 29 -2.46 16.50 -18.28
CA LEU A 29 -2.14 17.75 -17.61
C LEU A 29 -0.82 17.66 -16.84
N ALA A 30 -0.56 16.54 -16.18
CA ALA A 30 0.68 16.30 -15.47
C ALA A 30 1.92 16.31 -16.41
N GLU A 31 1.76 15.92 -17.67
CA GLU A 31 2.85 15.98 -18.65
C GLU A 31 3.25 17.40 -19.02
N VAL A 32 2.27 18.31 -19.10
CA VAL A 32 2.47 19.69 -19.53
C VAL A 32 2.76 20.60 -18.34
N ARG A 33 1.97 20.47 -17.27
CA ARG A 33 2.01 21.35 -16.11
C ARG A 33 1.74 20.60 -14.79
N PRO A 34 2.67 19.76 -14.33
CA PRO A 34 2.47 18.91 -13.15
C PRO A 34 2.20 19.70 -11.87
N SER A 35 2.62 20.97 -11.78
CA SER A 35 2.39 21.81 -10.60
C SER A 35 0.92 22.05 -10.28
N VAL A 36 0.04 22.03 -11.28
CA VAL A 36 -1.41 22.24 -11.08
C VAL A 36 -2.01 21.09 -10.26
N LEU A 37 -1.49 19.87 -10.43
CA LEU A 37 -1.95 18.71 -9.67
C LEU A 37 -1.42 18.69 -8.22
N LEU A 38 -0.63 19.66 -7.82
CA LEU A 38 -0.16 19.82 -6.45
C LEU A 38 -0.95 20.87 -5.68
N GLU A 39 -1.90 21.52 -6.33
CA GLU A 39 -2.76 22.55 -5.74
C GLU A 39 -3.87 21.90 -4.91
N GLY A 40 -4.00 22.31 -3.64
CA GLY A 40 -5.01 21.80 -2.74
C GLY A 40 -4.67 22.00 -1.28
N ALA A 41 -5.59 21.63 -0.40
CA ALA A 41 -5.35 21.66 1.04
C ALA A 41 -4.37 20.54 1.44
N GLU A 42 -3.41 20.87 2.29
CA GLU A 42 -2.36 19.95 2.73
C GLU A 42 -2.74 19.23 4.03
N PRO A 43 -2.45 17.94 4.17
CA PRO A 43 -1.79 17.02 3.23
C PRO A 43 -2.60 16.76 1.96
N HIS A 44 -1.95 16.87 0.79
CA HIS A 44 -2.56 16.62 -0.50
C HIS A 44 -2.19 15.22 -1.02
N LEU A 45 -3.20 14.39 -1.34
CA LEU A 45 -3.02 13.04 -1.84
C LEU A 45 -2.92 13.03 -3.36
N ILE A 46 -1.91 12.34 -3.87
CA ILE A 46 -1.79 11.97 -5.28
C ILE A 46 -1.83 10.44 -5.34
N ASP A 47 -2.99 9.90 -5.72
CA ASP A 47 -3.22 8.46 -5.77
C ASP A 47 -2.75 7.88 -7.10
N GLU A 48 -2.07 6.72 -7.04
CA GLU A 48 -1.44 6.00 -8.16
C GLU A 48 -0.46 6.89 -8.96
N TRP A 49 0.41 7.63 -8.24
CA TRP A 49 1.36 8.60 -8.81
C TRP A 49 2.22 8.04 -9.94
N GLN A 50 2.46 6.71 -10.00
CA GLN A 50 3.26 6.07 -11.05
C GLN A 50 2.64 6.19 -12.45
N MET A 51 1.34 6.51 -12.55
CA MET A 51 0.69 6.80 -13.83
C MET A 51 1.19 8.11 -14.45
N ALA A 52 1.69 9.04 -13.61
CA ALA A 52 2.30 10.30 -14.03
C ALA A 52 3.64 10.53 -13.30
N PRO A 53 4.73 9.82 -13.66
CA PRO A 53 5.99 9.81 -12.91
C PRO A 53 6.67 11.18 -12.74
N GLN A 54 6.36 12.14 -13.62
CA GLN A 54 6.82 13.52 -13.51
C GLN A 54 6.32 14.24 -12.26
N LEU A 55 5.22 13.78 -11.65
CA LEU A 55 4.71 14.31 -10.39
C LEU A 55 5.71 14.11 -9.23
N TRP A 56 6.51 13.07 -9.27
CA TRP A 56 7.57 12.87 -8.28
C TRP A 56 8.56 14.04 -8.23
N ASP A 57 9.05 14.48 -9.41
CA ASP A 57 9.97 15.59 -9.50
C ASP A 57 9.29 16.93 -9.15
N ALA A 58 8.01 17.08 -9.51
CA ALA A 58 7.22 18.27 -9.16
C ALA A 58 6.99 18.36 -7.64
N VAL A 59 6.62 17.27 -6.98
CA VAL A 59 6.48 17.21 -5.52
C VAL A 59 7.80 17.51 -4.84
N ARG A 60 8.89 16.89 -5.28
CA ARG A 60 10.22 17.17 -4.74
C ARG A 60 10.56 18.68 -4.82
N PHE A 61 10.32 19.30 -5.98
CA PHE A 61 10.54 20.72 -6.17
C PHE A 61 9.65 21.56 -5.25
N ALA A 62 8.36 21.25 -5.15
CA ALA A 62 7.41 21.95 -4.29
C ALA A 62 7.80 21.84 -2.79
N VAL A 63 8.33 20.70 -2.37
CA VAL A 63 8.85 20.51 -1.00
C VAL A 63 10.07 21.40 -0.75
N ASP A 64 10.97 21.54 -1.73
CA ASP A 64 12.15 22.41 -1.62
C ASP A 64 11.78 23.90 -1.54
N GLN A 65 10.68 24.33 -2.16
CA GLN A 65 10.22 25.72 -2.14
C GLN A 65 9.36 26.07 -0.91
N GLY A 66 8.75 25.07 -0.30
CA GLY A 66 7.82 25.26 0.81
C GLY A 66 8.45 25.00 2.18
N LYS A 67 7.67 25.27 3.21
CA LYS A 67 8.05 24.95 4.60
C LYS A 67 7.11 23.87 5.15
N GLY A 68 7.64 23.03 6.04
CA GLY A 68 6.85 21.97 6.70
C GLY A 68 7.10 20.58 6.12
N LYS A 69 6.64 19.57 6.83
CA LYS A 69 6.72 18.15 6.49
C LYS A 69 5.31 17.58 6.31
N GLY A 70 5.19 16.49 5.57
CA GLY A 70 3.91 15.80 5.41
C GLY A 70 2.90 16.55 4.54
N ARG A 71 3.36 17.42 3.65
CA ARG A 71 2.49 18.20 2.76
C ARG A 71 1.84 17.38 1.66
N PHE A 72 2.51 16.33 1.20
CA PHE A 72 2.04 15.47 0.13
C PHE A 72 2.05 14.00 0.55
N LEU A 73 1.05 13.26 0.10
CA LEU A 73 0.93 11.80 0.20
C LEU A 73 0.89 11.23 -1.21
N LEU A 74 1.82 10.34 -1.54
CA LEU A 74 1.84 9.66 -2.82
C LEU A 74 1.59 8.17 -2.58
N THR A 75 0.53 7.63 -3.17
CA THR A 75 0.27 6.19 -3.14
C THR A 75 0.58 5.57 -4.48
N GLY A 76 0.98 4.33 -4.48
CA GLY A 76 1.24 3.58 -5.69
C GLY A 76 1.41 2.09 -5.43
N SER A 77 0.99 1.27 -6.37
CA SER A 77 1.02 -0.19 -6.29
C SER A 77 2.24 -0.79 -6.98
N ALA A 78 2.80 -0.10 -7.96
CA ALA A 78 3.88 -0.60 -8.79
C ALA A 78 5.05 0.39 -8.88
N THR A 79 6.20 -0.10 -9.33
CA THR A 79 7.32 0.76 -9.72
C THR A 79 6.98 1.40 -11.06
N PRO A 80 7.13 2.73 -11.22
CA PRO A 80 6.80 3.38 -12.48
C PRO A 80 7.69 2.86 -13.61
N LYS A 81 7.09 2.57 -14.76
CA LYS A 81 7.81 2.15 -15.98
C LYS A 81 8.91 3.16 -16.36
N LYS A 82 8.63 4.46 -16.16
CA LYS A 82 9.57 5.56 -16.37
C LYS A 82 10.07 6.07 -15.03
N ARG A 83 11.35 5.86 -14.74
CA ARG A 83 11.93 6.30 -13.47
C ARG A 83 11.94 7.83 -13.36
N PRO A 84 11.65 8.40 -12.17
CA PRO A 84 11.86 9.81 -11.90
C PRO A 84 13.30 10.23 -12.20
N LYS A 85 13.49 11.46 -12.64
CA LYS A 85 14.82 12.00 -12.99
C LYS A 85 15.71 12.21 -11.77
N HIS A 86 15.08 12.47 -10.62
CA HIS A 86 15.79 12.79 -9.39
C HIS A 86 15.40 11.86 -8.24
N SER A 87 16.34 11.58 -7.35
CA SER A 87 16.05 10.84 -6.12
C SER A 87 15.23 11.72 -5.16
N GLY A 88 14.35 11.09 -4.38
CA GLY A 88 13.61 11.79 -3.32
C GLY A 88 14.35 11.87 -1.98
N VAL A 89 15.64 11.57 -1.94
CA VAL A 89 16.41 11.49 -0.68
C VAL A 89 16.34 12.81 0.09
N GLY A 90 15.98 12.74 1.36
CA GLY A 90 15.82 13.87 2.26
C GLY A 90 14.54 14.69 2.07
N ARG A 91 13.69 14.39 1.06
CA ARG A 91 12.42 15.09 0.77
C ARG A 91 11.22 14.17 0.82
N ILE A 92 11.38 12.94 0.33
CA ILE A 92 10.30 11.95 0.23
C ILE A 92 10.71 10.73 1.04
N SER A 93 9.91 10.40 2.04
CA SER A 93 10.04 9.17 2.82
C SER A 93 9.16 8.09 2.19
N ARG A 94 9.67 6.86 2.10
CA ARG A 94 8.90 5.72 1.63
C ARG A 94 8.44 4.87 2.80
N MET A 95 7.16 4.57 2.81
CA MET A 95 6.56 3.64 3.75
C MET A 95 5.98 2.46 2.98
N HIS A 96 6.44 1.26 3.31
CA HIS A 96 5.85 0.04 2.79
C HIS A 96 4.65 -0.36 3.65
N MET A 97 3.46 -0.26 3.09
CA MET A 97 2.29 -0.83 3.74
C MET A 97 2.29 -2.34 3.54
N ARG A 98 2.07 -3.03 4.63
CA ARG A 98 1.88 -4.48 4.68
C ARG A 98 0.40 -4.81 4.83
N PRO A 99 -0.02 -6.06 4.58
CA PRO A 99 -1.32 -6.53 5.02
C PRO A 99 -1.50 -6.32 6.53
N MET A 100 -2.73 -6.30 7.00
CA MET A 100 -3.03 -6.08 8.42
C MET A 100 -2.38 -7.14 9.31
N SER A 101 -1.77 -6.68 10.38
CA SER A 101 -1.31 -7.55 11.46
C SER A 101 -2.49 -8.03 12.31
N LEU A 102 -2.28 -9.08 13.11
CA LEU A 102 -3.30 -9.57 14.05
C LEU A 102 -3.71 -8.50 15.08
N PHE A 103 -2.84 -7.53 15.35
CA PHE A 103 -3.19 -6.40 16.22
C PHE A 103 -4.14 -5.43 15.52
N GLU A 104 -3.88 -5.08 14.26
CA GLU A 104 -4.73 -4.20 13.46
C GLU A 104 -6.09 -4.84 13.16
N SER A 105 -6.15 -6.15 12.95
CA SER A 105 -7.39 -6.91 12.79
C SER A 105 -8.13 -7.17 14.12
N ARG A 106 -7.58 -6.71 15.25
CA ARG A 106 -8.11 -6.92 16.60
C ARG A 106 -8.17 -8.38 17.04
N GLU A 107 -7.33 -9.20 16.45
CA GLU A 107 -7.17 -10.63 16.79
C GLU A 107 -6.01 -10.87 17.77
N SER A 108 -5.25 -9.83 18.09
CA SER A 108 -4.23 -9.82 19.14
C SER A 108 -4.48 -8.68 20.10
N THR A 109 -4.30 -8.93 21.38
CA THR A 109 -4.43 -7.92 22.46
C THR A 109 -3.27 -6.92 22.46
N GLY A 110 -2.12 -7.26 21.82
CA GLY A 110 -0.90 -6.46 21.90
C GLY A 110 -0.25 -6.45 23.28
N ALA A 111 -0.58 -7.42 24.14
CA ALA A 111 -0.08 -7.51 25.51
C ALA A 111 1.46 -7.55 25.58
N VAL A 112 2.10 -8.08 24.55
CA VAL A 112 3.55 -8.00 24.37
C VAL A 112 3.84 -7.13 23.15
N SER A 113 4.55 -6.03 23.33
CA SER A 113 4.97 -5.15 22.25
C SER A 113 6.49 -5.08 22.15
N LEU A 114 6.99 -5.01 20.92
CA LEU A 114 8.44 -4.88 20.67
C LEU A 114 9.00 -3.60 21.29
N ALA A 115 8.26 -2.48 21.20
CA ALA A 115 8.65 -1.23 21.85
C ALA A 115 8.75 -1.39 23.36
N GLY A 116 7.76 -2.03 24.01
CA GLY A 116 7.78 -2.30 25.45
C GLY A 116 8.99 -3.16 25.85
N LEU A 117 9.40 -4.11 25.01
CA LEU A 117 10.61 -4.92 25.26
C LEU A 117 11.89 -4.07 25.21
N PHE A 118 12.00 -3.15 24.26
CA PHE A 118 13.13 -2.21 24.21
C PHE A 118 13.13 -1.23 25.39
N ASP A 119 11.95 -0.86 25.91
CA ASP A 119 11.79 0.02 27.07
C ASP A 119 11.98 -0.72 28.41
N GLY A 120 12.34 -2.02 28.37
CA GLY A 120 12.66 -2.81 29.54
C GLY A 120 11.42 -3.42 30.24
N ALA A 121 10.34 -3.67 29.53
CA ALA A 121 9.19 -4.40 30.08
C ALA A 121 9.64 -5.78 30.59
N ALA A 122 9.42 -6.04 31.88
CA ALA A 122 9.96 -7.19 32.59
C ALA A 122 9.28 -8.52 32.26
N GLU A 123 8.05 -8.50 31.77
CA GLU A 123 7.28 -9.71 31.51
C GLU A 123 7.05 -9.93 30.01
N VAL A 124 7.62 -11.01 29.51
CA VAL A 124 7.47 -11.49 28.12
C VAL A 124 6.56 -12.72 28.17
N GLY A 125 5.33 -12.54 28.62
CA GLY A 125 4.37 -13.63 28.69
C GLY A 125 2.95 -13.10 28.55
N ALA A 126 2.22 -13.64 27.59
CA ALA A 126 0.81 -13.38 27.44
C ALA A 126 0.10 -14.65 27.03
N ILE A 127 -1.12 -14.83 27.53
CA ILE A 127 -2.01 -15.90 27.14
C ILE A 127 -2.91 -15.35 26.03
N SER A 128 -3.05 -16.11 24.96
CA SER A 128 -3.99 -15.83 23.87
C SER A 128 -5.27 -16.63 24.09
N ASP A 129 -6.42 -16.01 23.86
CA ASP A 129 -7.71 -16.68 23.85
C ASP A 129 -7.99 -17.39 22.51
N ARG A 130 -7.06 -17.31 21.56
CA ARG A 130 -7.18 -17.92 20.23
C ARG A 130 -6.82 -19.39 20.27
N SER A 131 -7.68 -20.22 19.67
CA SER A 131 -7.41 -21.62 19.44
C SER A 131 -6.37 -21.81 18.31
N ILE A 132 -5.88 -23.03 18.15
CA ILE A 132 -5.01 -23.38 17.02
C ILE A 132 -5.76 -23.26 15.70
N GLU A 133 -7.04 -23.58 15.68
CA GLU A 133 -7.94 -23.44 14.53
C GLU A 133 -8.10 -21.97 14.13
N ASP A 134 -8.26 -21.05 15.09
CA ASP A 134 -8.32 -19.61 14.83
C ASP A 134 -7.03 -19.09 14.19
N ILE A 135 -5.89 -19.56 14.68
CA ILE A 135 -4.57 -19.19 14.14
C ILE A 135 -4.41 -19.76 12.72
N ALA A 136 -4.78 -21.01 12.50
CA ALA A 136 -4.75 -21.64 11.18
C ALA A 136 -5.65 -20.90 10.18
N PHE A 137 -6.87 -20.54 10.59
CA PHE A 137 -7.77 -19.73 9.78
C PHE A 137 -7.14 -18.38 9.42
N ALA A 138 -6.60 -17.63 10.41
CA ALA A 138 -5.99 -16.33 10.19
C ALA A 138 -4.79 -16.41 9.23
N LEU A 139 -4.00 -17.49 9.31
CA LEU A 139 -2.89 -17.73 8.37
C LEU A 139 -3.38 -17.97 6.94
N CYS A 140 -4.46 -18.76 6.76
CA CYS A 140 -5.01 -19.06 5.45
C CYS A 140 -5.73 -17.86 4.82
N ARG A 141 -6.50 -17.10 5.61
CA ARG A 141 -7.20 -15.89 5.21
C ARG A 141 -6.21 -14.77 4.85
N GLY A 142 -5.10 -14.69 5.58
CA GLY A 142 -4.16 -13.59 5.47
C GLY A 142 -4.65 -12.29 6.11
N GLY A 143 -3.96 -11.19 5.80
CA GLY A 143 -4.21 -9.88 6.39
C GLY A 143 -4.68 -8.81 5.40
N TRP A 144 -5.29 -9.19 4.27
CA TRP A 144 -5.90 -8.22 3.35
C TRP A 144 -7.16 -7.64 3.98
N PRO A 145 -7.34 -6.30 3.96
CA PRO A 145 -8.45 -5.66 4.67
C PRO A 145 -9.82 -6.23 4.30
N GLU A 146 -10.05 -6.51 3.04
CA GLU A 146 -11.31 -7.06 2.55
C GLU A 146 -11.60 -8.43 3.17
N ALA A 147 -10.64 -9.34 3.13
CA ALA A 147 -10.78 -10.66 3.73
C ALA A 147 -10.85 -10.61 5.28
N VAL A 148 -10.17 -9.64 5.90
CA VAL A 148 -10.22 -9.44 7.37
C VAL A 148 -11.58 -8.91 7.82
N LEU A 149 -12.21 -8.07 7.02
CA LEU A 149 -13.50 -7.44 7.34
C LEU A 149 -14.70 -8.30 6.92
N GLU A 150 -14.46 -9.38 6.15
CA GLU A 150 -15.52 -10.32 5.75
C GLU A 150 -15.99 -11.13 6.96
N SER A 151 -17.30 -11.21 7.11
CA SER A 151 -17.96 -11.91 8.21
C SER A 151 -18.13 -13.40 7.97
N ASP A 152 -18.18 -13.82 6.69
CA ASP A 152 -18.30 -15.21 6.31
C ASP A 152 -16.89 -15.83 6.13
N PRO A 153 -16.52 -16.83 6.94
CA PRO A 153 -15.21 -17.45 6.87
C PRO A 153 -14.90 -18.12 5.53
N GLU A 154 -15.88 -18.68 4.83
CA GLU A 154 -15.67 -19.32 3.53
C GLU A 154 -15.37 -18.29 2.47
N ILE A 155 -16.14 -17.18 2.44
CA ILE A 155 -15.90 -16.06 1.53
C ILE A 155 -14.53 -15.44 1.79
N ALA A 156 -14.16 -15.24 3.06
CA ALA A 156 -12.85 -14.68 3.42
C ALA A 156 -11.68 -15.54 2.91
N LEU A 157 -11.81 -16.87 2.97
CA LEU A 157 -10.81 -17.78 2.43
C LEU A 157 -10.78 -17.79 0.89
N ASP A 158 -11.94 -17.68 0.25
CA ASP A 158 -12.02 -17.64 -1.20
C ASP A 158 -11.42 -16.35 -1.76
N GLN A 159 -11.65 -15.20 -1.12
CA GLN A 159 -10.96 -13.94 -1.47
C GLN A 159 -9.43 -14.07 -1.44
N ALA A 160 -8.90 -14.79 -0.46
CA ALA A 160 -7.46 -15.04 -0.39
C ALA A 160 -6.96 -15.92 -1.55
N LYS A 161 -7.73 -16.93 -1.97
CA LYS A 161 -7.42 -17.78 -3.13
C LYS A 161 -7.50 -16.98 -4.45
N ASP A 162 -8.55 -16.18 -4.59
CA ASP A 162 -8.77 -15.35 -5.77
C ASP A 162 -7.64 -14.34 -5.94
N TYR A 163 -7.20 -13.71 -4.84
CA TYR A 163 -6.04 -12.82 -4.86
C TYR A 163 -4.77 -13.52 -5.35
N VAL A 164 -4.51 -14.75 -4.89
CA VAL A 164 -3.35 -15.53 -5.36
C VAL A 164 -3.50 -15.88 -6.85
N ALA A 165 -4.71 -16.23 -7.29
CA ALA A 165 -4.97 -16.53 -8.69
C ALA A 165 -4.74 -15.31 -9.59
N GLU A 166 -5.26 -14.14 -9.20
CA GLU A 166 -5.10 -12.89 -9.93
C GLU A 166 -3.62 -12.46 -10.01
N LEU A 167 -2.88 -12.60 -8.91
CA LEU A 167 -1.45 -12.32 -8.85
C LEU A 167 -0.63 -13.21 -9.80
N LEU A 168 -1.09 -14.47 -9.99
CA LEU A 168 -0.47 -15.41 -10.91
C LEU A 168 -0.80 -15.13 -12.38
N ASP A 169 -1.96 -14.55 -12.66
CA ASP A 169 -2.46 -14.39 -14.02
C ASP A 169 -2.21 -12.97 -14.59
N SER A 170 -2.15 -11.92 -13.76
CA SER A 170 -2.06 -10.53 -14.22
C SER A 170 -0.83 -9.76 -13.75
N ASP A 171 -0.50 -9.81 -12.47
CA ASP A 171 0.49 -8.88 -11.88
C ASP A 171 1.95 -9.22 -12.26
N ILE A 172 2.21 -10.45 -12.66
CA ILE A 172 3.58 -10.90 -12.92
C ILE A 172 4.08 -10.39 -14.28
N ASP A 173 3.20 -10.30 -15.26
CA ASP A 173 3.54 -9.79 -16.59
C ASP A 173 3.72 -8.25 -16.58
N GLU A 174 3.12 -7.54 -15.64
CA GLU A 174 3.28 -6.08 -15.49
C GLU A 174 4.51 -5.66 -14.66
N MET A 175 4.96 -6.49 -13.73
CA MET A 175 6.05 -6.15 -12.80
C MET A 175 7.45 -6.28 -13.38
N ASP A 176 7.63 -6.98 -14.49
CA ASP A 176 8.96 -7.19 -15.08
C ASP A 176 8.85 -7.29 -16.61
N ASP A 177 9.66 -6.52 -17.34
CA ASP A 177 9.81 -6.59 -18.83
C ASP A 177 10.29 -7.99 -19.32
N LYS A 178 10.52 -8.91 -18.41
CA LYS A 178 10.87 -10.30 -18.69
C LYS A 178 9.67 -11.19 -18.39
N LYS A 179 9.08 -11.77 -19.44
CA LYS A 179 8.08 -12.84 -19.30
C LYS A 179 8.60 -13.92 -18.35
N ARG A 180 8.16 -13.89 -17.10
CA ARG A 180 8.43 -14.97 -16.15
C ARG A 180 7.46 -16.11 -16.40
N ASN A 181 7.96 -17.32 -16.33
CA ASN A 181 7.17 -18.53 -16.55
C ASN A 181 6.19 -18.70 -15.39
N SER A 182 4.90 -18.42 -15.61
CA SER A 182 3.82 -18.60 -14.62
C SER A 182 3.80 -20.01 -14.01
N THR A 183 4.26 -21.02 -14.74
CA THR A 183 4.39 -22.39 -14.25
C THR A 183 5.39 -22.52 -13.11
N TRP A 184 6.49 -21.78 -13.16
CA TRP A 184 7.49 -21.76 -12.08
C TRP A 184 6.95 -21.12 -10.81
N LEU A 185 6.21 -20.04 -10.94
CA LEU A 185 5.62 -19.34 -9.82
C LEU A 185 4.52 -20.18 -9.16
N ARG A 186 3.67 -20.82 -9.97
CA ARG A 186 2.68 -21.80 -9.47
C ARG A 186 3.32 -22.95 -8.71
N ALA A 187 4.49 -23.41 -9.14
CA ALA A 187 5.24 -24.45 -8.42
C ALA A 187 5.78 -23.96 -7.07
N ILE A 188 6.31 -22.73 -7.00
CA ILE A 188 6.82 -22.13 -5.77
C ILE A 188 5.70 -21.86 -4.75
N LEU A 189 4.53 -21.42 -5.20
CA LEU A 189 3.39 -21.12 -4.31
C LEU A 189 2.64 -22.37 -3.85
N ARG A 190 2.92 -23.55 -4.45
CA ARG A 190 2.36 -24.85 -4.04
C ARG A 190 3.30 -25.68 -3.16
N SER A 191 4.55 -25.25 -3.01
CA SER A 191 5.55 -25.89 -2.14
C SER A 191 5.50 -25.36 -0.72
#